data_b2e48f576e1867c48a5519ae96c1e303
#
_entry.id   b2e48f576e1867c48a5519ae96c1e303
#
_cell.length_a   1.000
_cell.length_b   1.000
_cell.length_c   1.000
_cell.angle_alpha   90.00
_cell.angle_beta   90.00
_cell.angle_gamma   90.00
#
_symmetry.space_group_name_H-M   'P 1'
#
loop_
_entity.id
_entity.type
_entity.pdbx_description
1 polymer ?
#
loop_
_entity_poly.entity_id
_entity_poly.type
_entity_poly.pdbx_seq_one_letter_code
_entity_poly.pdbx_strand_id
1 'polypeptide(L)'
;MSSITRGGRLYDNWIKELHETAPAMTHPAWPDDVATDAARTWLCVECHGWSYTGRADPQFPGISGSAGADPQRVIAILKNPTHGFGDILRQRELEDLAAFVVHGQSHLVADIDATRLAGATTPPSEGAVYQTVCARCHGGDGKQVESIPPLGDVARENPWLVMHSILNGHAGGVMPSLRALDEAVAVDTLAAVQALPSREPIAAIARGGRLYGDWIRETGRFAPREIHPAWTGAKPASPSDTWRCRDCHGWDYQGKTGPAAAQSPVPAGPLAAAEGAPVERIVSVLTDQTHRYGGVLTERDLADVAIFVSQGQFRMDWAIDPAAGSFHGAGAGYGDHFETLCASCHGSTGTAVRTMSPLGRVVRENPWRALHSVLNGHAGESMPPMRVFPPDMAAAILAYIEKTLPSER
;
A
#
# COMPACT_ATOMS: atom_id res chain seq x y z
N MET A 1 12.94 6.00 -30.85
CA MET A 1 12.37 6.57 -29.61
C MET A 1 11.07 5.88 -29.20
N SER A 2 10.03 5.84 -30.04
CA SER A 2 8.73 5.22 -29.67
C SER A 2 8.85 3.74 -29.24
N SER A 3 9.63 2.93 -29.97
CA SER A 3 9.86 1.51 -29.62
C SER A 3 10.59 1.36 -28.29
N ILE A 4 11.62 2.17 -28.01
CA ILE A 4 12.35 2.13 -26.73
C ILE A 4 11.42 2.51 -25.58
N THR A 5 10.65 3.57 -25.73
CA THR A 5 9.71 4.05 -24.71
C THR A 5 8.63 3.01 -24.43
N ARG A 6 8.05 2.42 -25.48
CA ARG A 6 7.04 1.35 -25.33
C ARG A 6 7.65 0.10 -24.73
N GLY A 7 8.88 -0.26 -25.13
CA GLY A 7 9.63 -1.35 -24.53
C GLY A 7 9.88 -1.17 -23.04
N GLY A 8 10.15 0.07 -22.61
CA GLY A 8 10.25 0.41 -21.16
C GLY A 8 8.93 0.19 -20.42
N ARG A 9 7.79 0.59 -20.99
CA ARG A 9 6.48 0.31 -20.37
C ARG A 9 6.12 -1.18 -20.38
N LEU A 10 6.52 -1.93 -21.41
CA LEU A 10 6.38 -3.39 -21.43
C LEU A 10 7.26 -4.06 -20.35
N TYR A 11 8.47 -3.55 -20.12
CA TYR A 11 9.36 -4.01 -19.08
C TYR A 11 8.77 -3.78 -17.69
N ASP A 12 8.18 -2.62 -17.44
CA ASP A 12 7.43 -2.29 -16.23
C ASP A 12 6.27 -3.28 -16.03
N ASN A 13 5.30 -3.23 -16.95
CA ASN A 13 4.12 -4.07 -16.84
C ASN A 13 3.46 -4.29 -18.21
N TRP A 14 3.89 -5.33 -18.92
CA TRP A 14 3.34 -5.66 -20.24
C TRP A 14 1.85 -6.01 -20.20
N ILE A 15 1.37 -6.56 -19.06
CA ILE A 15 -0.04 -6.94 -18.88
C ILE A 15 -0.92 -5.68 -18.92
N LYS A 16 -0.54 -4.63 -18.18
CA LYS A 16 -1.22 -3.34 -18.20
C LYS A 16 -1.05 -2.62 -19.55
N GLU A 17 0.17 -2.62 -20.10
CA GLU A 17 0.46 -1.91 -21.37
C GLU A 17 -0.33 -2.48 -22.55
N LEU A 18 -0.57 -3.80 -22.57
CA LEU A 18 -1.28 -4.48 -23.65
C LEU A 18 -2.76 -4.71 -23.35
N HIS A 19 -3.23 -4.42 -22.13
CA HIS A 19 -4.57 -4.77 -21.63
C HIS A 19 -4.85 -6.28 -21.74
N GLU A 20 -3.83 -7.09 -21.49
CA GLU A 20 -3.92 -8.56 -21.57
C GLU A 20 -4.09 -9.16 -20.17
N THR A 21 -4.32 -10.45 -20.11
CA THR A 21 -4.41 -11.20 -18.87
C THR A 21 -3.10 -11.95 -18.62
N ALA A 22 -2.59 -11.91 -17.40
CA ALA A 22 -1.42 -12.71 -17.02
C ALA A 22 -1.71 -14.21 -17.12
N PRO A 23 -0.69 -15.05 -17.44
CA PRO A 23 -0.82 -16.48 -17.27
C PRO A 23 -1.25 -16.85 -15.84
N ALA A 24 -2.12 -17.84 -15.72
CA ALA A 24 -2.68 -18.25 -14.41
C ALA A 24 -1.66 -18.97 -13.51
N MET A 25 -0.55 -19.43 -14.07
CA MET A 25 0.52 -20.13 -13.35
C MET A 25 1.70 -19.20 -13.07
N THR A 26 2.44 -19.51 -12.02
CA THR A 26 3.73 -18.88 -11.70
C THR A 26 4.70 -19.06 -12.88
N HIS A 27 5.50 -18.04 -13.18
CA HIS A 27 6.52 -18.10 -14.22
C HIS A 27 7.50 -19.24 -13.96
N PRO A 28 7.83 -20.07 -14.97
CA PRO A 28 8.66 -21.28 -14.75
C PRO A 28 10.05 -21.03 -14.16
N ALA A 29 10.63 -19.85 -14.38
CA ALA A 29 11.92 -19.48 -13.81
C ALA A 29 11.81 -18.77 -12.44
N TRP A 30 10.59 -18.62 -11.89
CA TRP A 30 10.41 -18.03 -10.57
C TRP A 30 10.76 -19.06 -9.48
N PRO A 31 11.55 -18.70 -8.45
CA PRO A 31 11.92 -19.64 -7.39
C PRO A 31 10.71 -20.09 -6.57
N ASP A 32 10.62 -21.39 -6.27
CA ASP A 32 9.50 -21.98 -5.54
C ASP A 32 9.38 -21.48 -4.08
N ASP A 33 10.49 -21.05 -3.50
CA ASP A 33 10.58 -20.56 -2.12
C ASP A 33 10.23 -19.05 -1.97
N VAL A 34 10.03 -18.34 -3.08
CA VAL A 34 9.67 -16.92 -3.09
C VAL A 34 8.17 -16.76 -3.37
N ALA A 35 7.39 -16.63 -2.29
CA ALA A 35 5.94 -16.44 -2.39
C ALA A 35 5.59 -15.07 -2.99
N THR A 36 4.80 -15.07 -4.08
CA THR A 36 4.23 -13.86 -4.69
C THR A 36 2.98 -14.20 -5.50
N ASP A 37 2.26 -13.18 -5.96
CA ASP A 37 1.15 -13.35 -6.91
C ASP A 37 1.68 -13.89 -8.25
N ALA A 38 1.05 -14.94 -8.79
CA ALA A 38 1.44 -15.56 -10.04
C ALA A 38 1.55 -14.54 -11.20
N ALA A 39 0.64 -13.58 -11.28
CA ALA A 39 0.67 -12.53 -12.31
C ALA A 39 1.94 -11.66 -12.23
N ARG A 40 2.42 -11.35 -11.04
CA ARG A 40 3.63 -10.54 -10.85
C ARG A 40 4.89 -11.26 -11.31
N THR A 41 4.93 -12.58 -11.20
CA THR A 41 6.11 -13.36 -11.62
C THR A 41 6.41 -13.26 -13.11
N TRP A 42 5.44 -12.77 -13.90
CA TRP A 42 5.58 -12.54 -15.35
C TRP A 42 6.04 -11.11 -15.71
N LEU A 43 6.29 -10.24 -14.72
CA LEU A 43 6.78 -8.89 -14.96
C LEU A 43 8.31 -8.87 -15.00
N CYS A 44 8.89 -8.30 -16.04
CA CYS A 44 10.35 -8.27 -16.22
C CYS A 44 11.03 -7.59 -15.03
N VAL A 45 10.45 -6.52 -14.52
CA VAL A 45 10.98 -5.74 -13.40
C VAL A 45 11.04 -6.53 -12.10
N GLU A 46 10.18 -7.52 -11.90
CA GLU A 46 10.17 -8.33 -10.66
C GLU A 46 11.42 -9.21 -10.55
N CYS A 47 11.99 -9.64 -11.68
CA CYS A 47 13.25 -10.37 -11.70
C CYS A 47 14.45 -9.44 -11.87
N HIS A 48 14.39 -8.50 -12.80
CA HIS A 48 15.56 -7.73 -13.24
C HIS A 48 15.73 -6.38 -12.54
N GLY A 49 14.74 -5.96 -11.75
CA GLY A 49 14.77 -4.73 -10.93
C GLY A 49 14.66 -3.43 -11.74
N TRP A 50 14.36 -2.33 -11.06
CA TRP A 50 14.25 -1.00 -11.65
C TRP A 50 15.61 -0.38 -12.01
N SER A 51 16.68 -0.84 -11.37
CA SER A 51 18.06 -0.44 -11.67
C SER A 51 18.68 -1.20 -12.84
N TYR A 52 17.99 -2.22 -13.36
CA TYR A 52 18.46 -3.13 -14.41
C TYR A 52 19.68 -4.01 -14.01
N THR A 53 20.14 -3.89 -12.77
CA THR A 53 21.27 -4.66 -12.24
C THR A 53 20.86 -6.00 -11.61
N GLY A 54 19.57 -6.29 -11.63
CA GLY A 54 19.00 -7.44 -10.94
C GLY A 54 18.65 -7.15 -9.48
N ARG A 55 18.31 -8.19 -8.77
CA ARG A 55 18.10 -8.14 -7.32
C ARG A 55 19.35 -8.67 -6.62
N ALA A 56 19.49 -8.39 -5.33
CA ALA A 56 20.61 -8.89 -4.52
C ALA A 56 20.68 -10.44 -4.46
N ASP A 57 19.64 -11.13 -4.79
CA ASP A 57 19.59 -12.57 -4.91
C ASP A 57 20.24 -13.02 -6.23
N PRO A 58 21.19 -13.97 -6.24
CA PRO A 58 21.82 -14.51 -7.44
C PRO A 58 20.84 -15.13 -8.45
N GLN A 59 19.64 -15.50 -8.03
CA GLN A 59 18.60 -16.07 -8.88
C GLN A 59 17.96 -15.03 -9.84
N PHE A 60 18.13 -13.75 -9.56
CA PHE A 60 17.55 -12.66 -10.34
C PHE A 60 18.65 -11.77 -10.98
N PRO A 61 19.27 -12.21 -12.08
CA PRO A 61 20.33 -11.46 -12.74
C PRO A 61 19.81 -10.17 -13.36
N GLY A 62 20.70 -9.15 -13.45
CA GLY A 62 20.40 -7.91 -14.17
C GLY A 62 20.43 -8.07 -15.70
N ILE A 63 19.91 -7.06 -16.38
CA ILE A 63 19.94 -6.95 -17.86
C ILE A 63 20.97 -5.93 -18.35
N SER A 64 21.71 -5.27 -17.44
CA SER A 64 22.69 -4.23 -17.78
C SER A 64 23.77 -4.69 -18.75
N GLY A 65 24.18 -5.97 -18.68
CA GLY A 65 25.12 -6.58 -19.61
C GLY A 65 24.61 -6.76 -21.04
N SER A 66 23.35 -6.48 -21.30
CA SER A 66 22.74 -6.53 -22.64
C SER A 66 22.67 -5.15 -23.34
N ALA A 67 23.12 -4.09 -22.68
CA ALA A 67 23.22 -2.77 -23.29
C ALA A 67 24.18 -2.80 -24.52
N GLY A 68 23.73 -2.29 -25.64
CA GLY A 68 24.49 -2.32 -26.90
C GLY A 68 24.58 -3.66 -27.59
N ALA A 69 23.91 -4.71 -27.10
CA ALA A 69 23.88 -6.04 -27.73
C ALA A 69 23.06 -6.04 -29.03
N ASP A 70 23.15 -7.13 -29.80
CA ASP A 70 22.27 -7.34 -30.96
C ASP A 70 20.81 -7.54 -30.47
N PRO A 71 19.85 -6.75 -30.93
CA PRO A 71 18.43 -6.91 -30.58
C PRO A 71 17.88 -8.32 -30.90
N GLN A 72 18.35 -8.96 -31.96
CA GLN A 72 17.91 -10.32 -32.31
C GLN A 72 18.32 -11.35 -31.26
N ARG A 73 19.49 -11.17 -30.63
CA ARG A 73 19.93 -12.00 -29.50
C ARG A 73 18.99 -11.83 -28.32
N VAL A 74 18.56 -10.60 -28.01
CA VAL A 74 17.62 -10.36 -26.93
C VAL A 74 16.26 -11.00 -27.22
N ILE A 75 15.75 -10.88 -28.45
CA ILE A 75 14.51 -11.53 -28.89
C ILE A 75 14.61 -13.05 -28.72
N ALA A 76 15.75 -13.65 -29.10
CA ALA A 76 15.98 -15.10 -28.93
C ALA A 76 15.96 -15.51 -27.44
N ILE A 77 16.50 -14.67 -26.56
CA ILE A 77 16.46 -14.89 -25.10
C ILE A 77 15.02 -14.81 -24.59
N LEU A 78 14.25 -13.80 -24.98
CA LEU A 78 12.85 -13.64 -24.59
C LEU A 78 11.97 -14.84 -25.02
N LYS A 79 12.32 -15.47 -26.15
CA LYS A 79 11.62 -16.65 -26.67
C LYS A 79 12.11 -17.98 -26.12
N ASN A 80 13.22 -18.00 -25.40
CA ASN A 80 13.79 -19.27 -24.89
C ASN A 80 12.90 -19.87 -23.77
N PRO A 81 13.10 -21.16 -23.41
CA PRO A 81 12.29 -21.80 -22.37
C PRO A 81 12.35 -21.15 -21.00
N THR A 82 13.44 -20.44 -20.67
CA THR A 82 13.58 -19.72 -19.40
C THR A 82 12.64 -18.54 -19.28
N HIS A 83 12.46 -17.78 -20.38
CA HIS A 83 11.59 -16.59 -20.36
C HIS A 83 10.18 -16.89 -20.87
N GLY A 84 10.02 -17.79 -21.83
CA GLY A 84 8.70 -18.27 -22.28
C GLY A 84 7.79 -17.26 -22.99
N PHE A 85 8.31 -16.08 -23.36
CA PHE A 85 7.47 -15.02 -23.95
C PHE A 85 7.15 -15.21 -25.46
N GLY A 86 7.69 -16.24 -26.09
CA GLY A 86 7.50 -16.48 -27.53
C GLY A 86 6.06 -16.68 -27.94
N ASP A 87 5.25 -17.31 -27.10
CA ASP A 87 3.83 -17.59 -27.34
C ASP A 87 2.88 -16.58 -26.65
N ILE A 88 3.44 -15.65 -25.86
CA ILE A 88 2.68 -14.68 -25.07
C ILE A 88 2.70 -13.30 -25.73
N LEU A 89 3.88 -12.85 -26.18
CA LEU A 89 4.08 -11.54 -26.80
C LEU A 89 4.22 -11.68 -28.31
N ARG A 90 3.61 -10.76 -29.05
CA ARG A 90 3.74 -10.70 -30.51
C ARG A 90 5.15 -10.22 -30.89
N GLN A 91 5.53 -10.44 -32.12
CA GLN A 91 6.86 -10.07 -32.63
C GLN A 91 7.18 -8.58 -32.38
N ARG A 92 6.20 -7.67 -32.53
CA ARG A 92 6.38 -6.25 -32.29
C ARG A 92 6.69 -5.92 -30.84
N GLU A 93 6.02 -6.57 -29.89
CA GLU A 93 6.26 -6.37 -28.45
C GLU A 93 7.67 -6.87 -28.06
N LEU A 94 8.09 -7.98 -28.64
CA LEU A 94 9.45 -8.51 -28.47
C LEU A 94 10.52 -7.59 -29.04
N GLU A 95 10.26 -6.97 -30.20
CA GLU A 95 11.14 -5.96 -30.80
C GLU A 95 11.23 -4.68 -29.96
N ASP A 96 10.12 -4.19 -29.43
CA ASP A 96 10.10 -3.02 -28.56
C ASP A 96 10.83 -3.30 -27.25
N LEU A 97 10.63 -4.46 -26.62
CA LEU A 97 11.39 -4.90 -25.44
C LEU A 97 12.88 -4.99 -25.75
N ALA A 98 13.26 -5.61 -26.86
CA ALA A 98 14.66 -5.72 -27.27
C ALA A 98 15.29 -4.34 -27.50
N ALA A 99 14.56 -3.40 -28.15
CA ALA A 99 15.01 -2.04 -28.34
C ALA A 99 15.25 -1.32 -27.01
N PHE A 100 14.37 -1.53 -26.03
CA PHE A 100 14.56 -1.01 -24.66
C PHE A 100 15.76 -1.64 -23.96
N VAL A 101 15.88 -2.96 -23.97
CA VAL A 101 16.97 -3.69 -23.33
C VAL A 101 18.33 -3.31 -23.90
N VAL A 102 18.42 -3.06 -25.21
CA VAL A 102 19.68 -2.74 -25.89
C VAL A 102 20.01 -1.24 -25.82
N HIS A 103 19.02 -0.36 -25.95
CA HIS A 103 19.23 1.08 -26.14
C HIS A 103 18.51 1.94 -25.10
N GLY A 104 17.63 1.38 -24.28
CA GLY A 104 16.77 2.12 -23.36
C GLY A 104 17.20 2.09 -21.92
N GLN A 105 18.19 1.30 -21.57
CA GLN A 105 18.75 1.31 -20.22
C GLN A 105 19.49 2.61 -20.00
N SER A 106 19.11 3.33 -18.96
CA SER A 106 19.83 4.56 -18.60
C SER A 106 21.08 4.22 -17.80
N HIS A 107 22.18 4.88 -18.11
CA HIS A 107 23.41 4.79 -17.32
C HIS A 107 23.31 5.54 -15.97
N LEU A 108 22.18 6.18 -15.71
CA LEU A 108 21.91 6.99 -14.51
C LEU A 108 21.89 6.24 -13.19
N VAL A 109 22.12 4.92 -13.16
CA VAL A 109 22.22 4.18 -11.89
C VAL A 109 23.30 4.79 -10.98
N ALA A 110 24.43 5.18 -11.56
CA ALA A 110 25.51 5.86 -10.85
C ALA A 110 25.11 7.29 -10.44
N ASP A 111 24.40 8.00 -11.31
CA ASP A 111 23.97 9.39 -11.04
C ASP A 111 22.84 9.45 -10.00
N ILE A 112 21.95 8.46 -9.97
CA ILE A 112 20.93 8.33 -8.92
C ILE A 112 21.58 8.11 -7.56
N ASP A 113 22.60 7.26 -7.45
CA ASP A 113 23.32 7.05 -6.21
C ASP A 113 24.07 8.32 -5.76
N ALA A 114 24.64 9.08 -6.68
CA ALA A 114 25.29 10.37 -6.39
C ALA A 114 24.29 11.43 -5.93
N THR A 115 23.09 11.52 -6.53
CA THR A 115 22.02 12.44 -6.10
C THR A 115 21.41 12.02 -4.77
N ARG A 116 21.33 10.73 -4.49
CA ARG A 116 20.87 10.20 -3.19
C ARG A 116 21.84 10.51 -2.05
N LEU A 117 23.16 10.51 -2.33
CA LEU A 117 24.20 10.81 -1.36
C LEU A 117 24.47 12.30 -1.21
N ALA A 118 24.30 13.10 -2.27
CA ALA A 118 24.70 14.50 -2.30
C ALA A 118 23.66 15.48 -1.75
N GLY A 119 22.47 15.03 -1.32
CA GLY A 119 21.38 15.93 -0.94
C GLY A 119 21.38 17.15 -1.87
N ALA A 120 20.60 17.18 -2.91
CA ALA A 120 20.60 18.11 -4.04
C ALA A 120 21.24 19.47 -3.74
N THR A 121 22.53 19.62 -4.06
CA THR A 121 23.27 20.88 -3.85
C THR A 121 23.23 21.80 -5.08
N THR A 122 22.63 21.34 -6.17
CA THR A 122 22.29 22.18 -7.29
C THR A 122 20.87 22.68 -7.06
N PRO A 123 20.64 24.01 -7.01
CA PRO A 123 19.26 24.48 -7.09
C PRO A 123 18.74 23.93 -8.40
N PRO A 124 17.66 23.18 -8.37
CA PRO A 124 17.07 22.68 -9.60
C PRO A 124 16.86 23.87 -10.52
N SER A 125 16.85 23.66 -11.82
CA SER A 125 16.12 24.56 -12.73
C SER A 125 14.67 24.53 -12.27
N GLU A 126 14.56 24.55 -11.02
CA GLU A 126 13.60 24.68 -9.93
C GLU A 126 12.30 23.95 -10.19
N GLY A 127 12.39 22.66 -10.53
CA GLY A 127 11.20 21.86 -10.67
C GLY A 127 10.27 22.34 -11.80
N ALA A 128 10.76 23.21 -12.69
CA ALA A 128 9.95 23.80 -13.73
C ALA A 128 9.27 22.75 -14.60
N VAL A 129 9.96 21.65 -14.92
CA VAL A 129 9.38 20.53 -15.66
C VAL A 129 8.31 19.82 -14.83
N TYR A 130 8.58 19.57 -13.55
CA TYR A 130 7.57 19.00 -12.68
C TYR A 130 6.33 19.88 -12.60
N GLN A 131 6.49 21.16 -12.28
CA GLN A 131 5.38 22.09 -12.08
C GLN A 131 4.58 22.35 -13.36
N THR A 132 5.20 22.33 -14.53
CA THR A 132 4.55 22.62 -15.81
C THR A 132 3.99 21.39 -16.51
N VAL A 133 4.65 20.25 -16.41
CA VAL A 133 4.29 19.02 -17.12
C VAL A 133 3.62 18.02 -16.17
N CYS A 134 4.24 17.70 -15.06
CA CYS A 134 3.83 16.58 -14.19
C CYS A 134 2.73 16.97 -13.21
N ALA A 135 2.80 18.17 -12.62
CA ALA A 135 1.86 18.64 -11.61
C ALA A 135 0.42 18.74 -12.11
N ARG A 136 0.20 18.84 -13.41
CA ARG A 136 -1.14 18.86 -14.01
C ARG A 136 -1.94 17.60 -13.67
N CYS A 137 -1.27 16.44 -13.57
CA CYS A 137 -1.88 15.16 -13.24
C CYS A 137 -1.57 14.73 -11.81
N HIS A 138 -0.36 15.02 -11.32
CA HIS A 138 0.11 14.56 -10.01
C HIS A 138 -0.11 15.56 -8.87
N GLY A 139 -0.56 16.78 -9.18
CA GLY A 139 -0.68 17.89 -8.20
C GLY A 139 0.65 18.58 -7.95
N GLY A 140 0.61 19.84 -7.52
CA GLY A 140 1.81 20.62 -7.20
C GLY A 140 2.62 20.05 -6.03
N ASP A 141 1.98 19.25 -5.17
CA ASP A 141 2.58 18.56 -4.03
C ASP A 141 2.76 17.04 -4.23
N GLY A 142 2.46 16.51 -5.41
CA GLY A 142 2.61 15.09 -5.74
C GLY A 142 1.59 14.14 -5.11
N LYS A 143 0.44 14.64 -4.64
CA LYS A 143 -0.55 13.86 -3.87
C LYS A 143 -1.90 13.69 -4.58
N GLN A 144 -2.06 14.21 -5.79
CA GLN A 144 -3.35 14.22 -6.49
C GLN A 144 -3.77 12.82 -6.98
N VAL A 145 -2.82 11.95 -7.29
CA VAL A 145 -3.14 10.57 -7.69
C VAL A 145 -3.34 9.72 -6.44
N GLU A 146 -4.59 9.53 -6.04
CA GLU A 146 -4.92 8.85 -4.78
C GLU A 146 -4.61 7.35 -4.75
N SER A 147 -4.42 6.71 -5.90
CA SER A 147 -4.14 5.28 -6.00
C SER A 147 -2.70 4.88 -5.68
N ILE A 148 -1.78 5.85 -5.61
CA ILE A 148 -0.36 5.62 -5.28
C ILE A 148 0.04 6.43 -4.04
N PRO A 149 1.11 6.05 -3.32
CA PRO A 149 1.72 6.89 -2.29
C PRO A 149 2.11 8.28 -2.86
N PRO A 150 2.29 9.30 -2.01
CA PRO A 150 2.80 10.59 -2.47
C PRO A 150 4.09 10.42 -3.27
N LEU A 151 4.18 11.10 -4.41
CA LEU A 151 5.34 10.94 -5.32
C LEU A 151 6.68 11.20 -4.65
N GLY A 152 6.73 12.16 -3.70
CA GLY A 152 7.95 12.44 -2.95
C GLY A 152 8.42 11.23 -2.14
N ASP A 153 7.51 10.47 -1.55
CA ASP A 153 7.84 9.25 -0.81
C ASP A 153 8.32 8.17 -1.76
N VAL A 154 7.59 7.91 -2.86
CA VAL A 154 7.98 6.93 -3.88
C VAL A 154 9.37 7.23 -4.46
N ALA A 155 9.67 8.51 -4.72
CA ALA A 155 10.96 8.91 -5.31
C ALA A 155 12.14 8.79 -4.34
N ARG A 156 11.91 8.94 -3.03
CA ARG A 156 12.94 8.71 -2.00
C ARG A 156 13.17 7.23 -1.73
N GLU A 157 12.12 6.43 -1.75
CA GLU A 157 12.19 4.99 -1.48
C GLU A 157 12.72 4.21 -2.69
N ASN A 158 12.25 4.54 -3.89
CA ASN A 158 12.65 3.86 -5.13
C ASN A 158 12.90 4.86 -6.27
N PRO A 159 14.04 5.57 -6.27
CA PRO A 159 14.36 6.56 -7.29
C PRO A 159 14.50 5.94 -8.69
N TRP A 160 14.90 4.69 -8.80
CA TRP A 160 15.03 3.98 -10.08
C TRP A 160 13.68 3.75 -10.76
N LEU A 161 12.64 3.39 -9.99
CA LEU A 161 11.25 3.29 -10.48
C LEU A 161 10.79 4.63 -11.03
N VAL A 162 11.00 5.71 -10.27
CA VAL A 162 10.55 7.05 -10.70
C VAL A 162 11.33 7.51 -11.93
N MET A 163 12.65 7.29 -11.99
CA MET A 163 13.46 7.58 -13.18
C MET A 163 12.99 6.78 -14.39
N HIS A 164 12.74 5.48 -14.23
CA HIS A 164 12.20 4.65 -15.30
C HIS A 164 10.88 5.22 -15.83
N SER A 165 9.98 5.61 -14.92
CA SER A 165 8.67 6.19 -15.27
C SER A 165 8.80 7.56 -15.94
N ILE A 166 9.71 8.43 -15.50
CA ILE A 166 10.02 9.73 -16.14
C ILE A 166 10.47 9.50 -17.58
N LEU A 167 11.36 8.55 -17.80
CA LEU A 167 11.92 8.27 -19.12
C LEU A 167 10.94 7.55 -20.05
N ASN A 168 10.07 6.68 -19.56
CA ASN A 168 9.26 5.80 -20.41
C ASN A 168 7.75 6.06 -20.34
N GLY A 169 7.26 6.76 -19.30
CA GLY A 169 5.85 6.80 -18.93
C GLY A 169 5.44 5.57 -18.13
N HIS A 170 4.16 5.48 -17.76
CA HIS A 170 3.57 4.34 -17.07
C HIS A 170 2.92 3.36 -18.02
N ALA A 171 3.05 2.07 -17.73
CA ALA A 171 2.38 1.00 -18.46
C ALA A 171 0.84 1.18 -18.41
N GLY A 172 0.20 1.14 -19.59
CA GLY A 172 -1.25 1.34 -19.73
C GLY A 172 -1.75 2.74 -19.41
N GLY A 173 -0.86 3.69 -19.16
CA GLY A 173 -1.18 5.06 -18.75
C GLY A 173 -0.92 6.11 -19.83
N VAL A 174 -1.32 7.35 -19.53
CA VAL A 174 -1.14 8.52 -20.40
C VAL A 174 0.06 9.40 -19.99
N MET A 175 0.89 8.94 -19.06
CA MET A 175 2.06 9.69 -18.63
C MET A 175 3.03 9.90 -19.79
N PRO A 176 3.41 11.15 -20.11
CA PRO A 176 4.36 11.42 -21.20
C PRO A 176 5.77 10.94 -20.83
N SER A 177 6.51 10.47 -21.83
CA SER A 177 7.92 10.12 -21.72
C SER A 177 8.79 11.36 -21.91
N LEU A 178 9.78 11.56 -21.04
CA LEU A 178 10.79 12.61 -21.22
C LEU A 178 12.04 12.11 -21.96
N ARG A 179 12.06 10.88 -22.47
CA ARG A 179 13.22 10.27 -23.13
C ARG A 179 13.75 11.04 -24.35
N ALA A 180 12.93 11.88 -24.96
CA ALA A 180 13.36 12.73 -26.09
C ALA A 180 14.14 13.98 -25.66
N LEU A 181 14.14 14.30 -24.36
CA LEU A 181 14.87 15.42 -23.78
C LEU A 181 16.27 14.97 -23.34
N ASP A 182 17.11 15.95 -22.98
CA ASP A 182 18.41 15.66 -22.36
C ASP A 182 18.21 14.88 -21.06
N GLU A 183 19.07 13.90 -20.82
CA GLU A 183 19.02 13.05 -19.63
C GLU A 183 19.14 13.85 -18.32
N ALA A 184 19.84 14.98 -18.34
CA ALA A 184 19.92 15.93 -17.23
C ALA A 184 18.52 16.44 -16.82
N VAL A 185 17.61 16.62 -17.77
CA VAL A 185 16.22 17.05 -17.47
C VAL A 185 15.48 15.99 -16.67
N ALA A 186 15.71 14.70 -16.93
CA ALA A 186 15.10 13.61 -16.18
C ALA A 186 15.69 13.55 -14.76
N VAL A 187 16.99 13.76 -14.58
CA VAL A 187 17.65 13.84 -13.26
C VAL A 187 17.10 15.01 -12.44
N ASP A 188 17.04 16.21 -13.04
CA ASP A 188 16.48 17.41 -12.39
C ASP A 188 14.99 17.19 -11.99
N THR A 189 14.23 16.52 -12.86
CA THR A 189 12.83 16.18 -12.57
C THR A 189 12.74 15.20 -11.40
N LEU A 190 13.59 14.17 -11.33
CA LEU A 190 13.64 13.24 -10.21
C LEU A 190 13.98 13.98 -8.90
N ALA A 191 14.99 14.84 -8.92
CA ALA A 191 15.38 15.64 -7.74
C ALA A 191 14.23 16.54 -7.26
N ALA A 192 13.51 17.18 -8.19
CA ALA A 192 12.32 17.96 -7.86
C ALA A 192 11.20 17.11 -7.25
N VAL A 193 10.98 15.90 -7.75
CA VAL A 193 10.00 14.96 -7.19
C VAL A 193 10.43 14.47 -5.79
N GLN A 194 11.71 14.19 -5.56
CA GLN A 194 12.23 13.82 -4.24
C GLN A 194 12.06 14.93 -3.19
N ALA A 195 12.07 16.20 -3.62
CA ALA A 195 11.83 17.35 -2.75
C ALA A 195 10.35 17.57 -2.40
N LEU A 196 9.42 16.88 -3.06
CA LEU A 196 7.99 16.99 -2.74
C LEU A 196 7.68 16.51 -1.32
N PRO A 197 6.65 17.09 -0.67
CA PRO A 197 6.30 16.75 0.70
C PRO A 197 5.83 15.31 0.85
N SER A 198 6.27 14.70 1.94
CA SER A 198 5.75 13.41 2.40
C SER A 198 4.30 13.53 2.87
N ARG A 199 3.66 12.40 3.00
CA ARG A 199 2.40 12.31 3.71
C ARG A 199 2.64 12.44 5.22
N GLU A 200 1.71 13.09 5.90
CA GLU A 200 1.69 13.08 7.37
C GLU A 200 1.66 11.64 7.90
N PRO A 201 2.67 11.18 8.64
CA PRO A 201 2.72 9.79 9.10
C PRO A 201 1.46 9.37 9.88
N ILE A 202 0.96 10.27 10.74
CA ILE A 202 -0.27 10.04 11.52
C ILE A 202 -1.49 9.81 10.62
N ALA A 203 -1.61 10.57 9.52
CA ALA A 203 -2.71 10.42 8.58
C ALA A 203 -2.64 9.09 7.81
N ALA A 204 -1.43 8.64 7.44
CA ALA A 204 -1.21 7.34 6.82
C ALA A 204 -1.55 6.19 7.78
N ILE A 205 -1.06 6.25 9.02
CA ILE A 205 -1.36 5.27 10.07
C ILE A 205 -2.88 5.20 10.32
N ALA A 206 -3.53 6.35 10.48
CA ALA A 206 -4.97 6.40 10.75
C ALA A 206 -5.78 5.80 9.60
N ARG A 207 -5.45 6.15 8.33
CA ARG A 207 -6.10 5.54 7.17
C ARG A 207 -5.83 4.04 7.07
N GLY A 208 -4.60 3.61 7.33
CA GLY A 208 -4.25 2.19 7.40
C GLY A 208 -5.07 1.44 8.44
N GLY A 209 -5.32 2.04 9.61
CA GLY A 209 -6.22 1.51 10.62
C GLY A 209 -7.68 1.40 10.14
N ARG A 210 -8.19 2.40 9.41
CA ARG A 210 -9.54 2.30 8.81
C ARG A 210 -9.61 1.21 7.74
N LEU A 211 -8.59 1.08 6.89
CA LEU A 211 -8.48 -0.01 5.91
C LEU A 211 -8.43 -1.38 6.60
N TYR A 212 -7.64 -1.53 7.66
CA TYR A 212 -7.61 -2.73 8.49
C TYR A 212 -9.01 -3.08 9.03
N GLY A 213 -9.70 -2.08 9.54
CA GLY A 213 -11.05 -2.22 10.07
C GLY A 213 -12.07 -2.62 9.02
N ASP A 214 -12.15 -1.90 7.91
CA ASP A 214 -13.05 -2.21 6.79
C ASP A 214 -12.62 -1.49 5.51
N TRP A 215 -11.69 -2.07 4.78
CA TRP A 215 -11.18 -1.48 3.55
C TRP A 215 -12.26 -1.32 2.47
N ILE A 216 -13.30 -2.17 2.48
CA ILE A 216 -14.40 -2.12 1.52
C ILE A 216 -15.15 -0.80 1.69
N ARG A 217 -15.49 -0.43 2.92
CA ARG A 217 -16.13 0.85 3.24
C ARG A 217 -15.20 2.04 3.05
N GLU A 218 -13.93 1.93 3.47
CA GLU A 218 -12.95 3.01 3.35
C GLU A 218 -12.68 3.40 1.90
N THR A 219 -12.62 2.42 1.00
CA THR A 219 -12.30 2.66 -0.41
C THR A 219 -13.53 2.79 -1.31
N GLY A 220 -14.70 2.37 -0.84
CA GLY A 220 -15.91 2.26 -1.64
C GLY A 220 -15.86 1.18 -2.74
N ARG A 221 -14.84 0.32 -2.71
CA ARG A 221 -14.67 -0.76 -3.70
C ARG A 221 -15.42 -2.02 -3.29
N PHE A 222 -15.66 -2.87 -4.28
CA PHE A 222 -16.25 -4.17 -4.04
C PHE A 222 -15.18 -5.19 -3.65
N ALA A 223 -15.50 -6.03 -2.66
CA ALA A 223 -14.70 -7.21 -2.36
C ALA A 223 -14.84 -8.26 -3.48
N PRO A 224 -13.86 -9.16 -3.63
CA PRO A 224 -14.00 -10.34 -4.47
C PRO A 224 -15.28 -11.10 -4.13
N ARG A 225 -15.89 -11.72 -5.15
CA ARG A 225 -17.15 -12.49 -4.99
C ARG A 225 -16.94 -13.85 -4.33
N GLU A 226 -15.70 -14.33 -4.35
CA GLU A 226 -15.28 -15.59 -3.75
C GLU A 226 -14.97 -15.41 -2.27
N ILE A 227 -15.14 -16.47 -1.50
CA ILE A 227 -14.64 -16.55 -0.12
C ILE A 227 -13.11 -16.47 -0.15
N HIS A 228 -12.54 -15.71 0.76
CA HIS A 228 -11.08 -15.58 0.88
C HIS A 228 -10.41 -16.95 1.03
N PRO A 229 -9.37 -17.30 0.26
CA PRO A 229 -8.78 -18.64 0.26
C PRO A 229 -8.28 -19.14 1.62
N ALA A 230 -7.80 -18.22 2.46
CA ALA A 230 -7.37 -18.56 3.82
C ALA A 230 -8.53 -18.69 4.83
N TRP A 231 -9.79 -18.51 4.42
CA TRP A 231 -10.93 -18.65 5.30
C TRP A 231 -11.24 -20.11 5.60
N THR A 232 -11.07 -20.53 6.85
CA THR A 232 -11.29 -21.90 7.33
C THR A 232 -12.49 -22.01 8.26
N GLY A 233 -13.19 -20.91 8.54
CA GLY A 233 -14.31 -20.83 9.45
C GLY A 233 -15.63 -21.33 8.87
N ALA A 234 -16.70 -21.21 9.65
CA ALA A 234 -18.05 -21.50 9.21
C ALA A 234 -18.41 -20.64 7.98
N LYS A 235 -19.44 -21.09 7.23
CA LYS A 235 -19.92 -20.34 6.05
C LYS A 235 -20.26 -18.90 6.45
N PRO A 236 -19.63 -17.88 5.84
CA PRO A 236 -19.89 -16.49 6.16
C PRO A 236 -21.28 -16.05 5.65
N ALA A 237 -21.84 -14.99 6.22
CA ALA A 237 -23.09 -14.40 5.76
C ALA A 237 -22.93 -13.81 4.34
N SER A 238 -21.75 -13.24 4.05
CA SER A 238 -21.35 -12.76 2.71
C SER A 238 -19.89 -13.10 2.43
N PRO A 239 -19.51 -13.43 1.18
CA PRO A 239 -18.10 -13.58 0.81
C PRO A 239 -17.25 -12.35 1.20
N SER A 240 -17.77 -11.13 1.06
CA SER A 240 -17.08 -9.89 1.44
C SER A 240 -16.66 -9.84 2.90
N ASP A 241 -17.35 -10.54 3.80
CA ASP A 241 -16.99 -10.60 5.22
C ASP A 241 -15.67 -11.32 5.46
N THR A 242 -15.25 -12.16 4.52
CA THR A 242 -14.01 -12.94 4.63
C THR A 242 -12.76 -12.16 4.21
N TRP A 243 -12.92 -10.96 3.68
CA TRP A 243 -11.83 -10.14 3.14
C TRP A 243 -11.40 -8.97 4.05
N ARG A 244 -11.90 -8.89 5.26
CA ARG A 244 -11.50 -7.84 6.22
C ARG A 244 -10.42 -8.34 7.16
N CYS A 245 -9.35 -7.59 7.31
CA CYS A 245 -8.19 -7.98 8.12
C CYS A 245 -8.57 -8.29 9.58
N ARG A 246 -9.47 -7.49 10.15
CA ARG A 246 -9.96 -7.64 11.54
C ARG A 246 -10.68 -8.95 11.79
N ASP A 247 -11.30 -9.55 10.77
CA ASP A 247 -12.08 -10.78 10.94
C ASP A 247 -11.18 -12.02 11.12
N CYS A 248 -9.88 -11.88 10.77
CA CYS A 248 -8.85 -12.88 11.02
C CYS A 248 -7.91 -12.47 12.17
N HIS A 249 -7.49 -11.20 12.22
CA HIS A 249 -6.46 -10.73 13.16
C HIS A 249 -7.03 -10.07 14.42
N GLY A 250 -8.36 -9.92 14.54
CA GLY A 250 -9.05 -9.36 15.70
C GLY A 250 -8.94 -7.83 15.78
N TRP A 251 -9.77 -7.22 16.64
CA TRP A 251 -9.70 -5.79 16.91
C TRP A 251 -8.57 -5.41 17.87
N ASP A 252 -8.05 -6.39 18.60
CA ASP A 252 -6.91 -6.27 19.52
C ASP A 252 -5.56 -6.57 18.86
N TYR A 253 -5.56 -6.92 17.57
CA TYR A 253 -4.37 -7.29 16.77
C TYR A 253 -3.66 -8.57 17.23
N GLN A 254 -4.24 -9.30 18.18
CA GLN A 254 -3.64 -10.51 18.78
C GLN A 254 -4.13 -11.79 18.08
N GLY A 255 -5.11 -11.70 17.21
CA GLY A 255 -5.66 -12.85 16.49
C GLY A 255 -6.10 -13.94 17.46
N LYS A 256 -5.66 -15.18 17.21
CA LYS A 256 -6.04 -16.35 18.02
C LYS A 256 -5.51 -16.34 19.47
N THR A 257 -4.56 -15.50 19.77
CA THR A 257 -3.93 -15.42 21.11
C THR A 257 -4.50 -14.31 21.99
N GLY A 258 -5.34 -13.44 21.41
CA GLY A 258 -5.88 -12.29 22.11
C GLY A 258 -7.24 -12.53 22.78
N PRO A 259 -7.63 -11.65 23.70
CA PRO A 259 -8.91 -11.70 24.38
C PRO A 259 -10.10 -11.50 23.40
N ALA A 260 -9.87 -10.80 22.27
CA ALA A 260 -10.88 -10.63 21.23
C ALA A 260 -10.99 -11.84 20.26
N ALA A 261 -10.21 -12.90 20.45
CA ALA A 261 -10.18 -14.07 19.56
C ALA A 261 -11.58 -14.73 19.39
N ALA A 262 -12.38 -14.73 20.44
CA ALA A 262 -13.75 -15.28 20.37
C ALA A 262 -14.69 -14.49 19.45
N GLN A 263 -14.32 -13.24 19.12
CA GLN A 263 -15.06 -12.35 18.21
C GLN A 263 -14.55 -12.45 16.76
N SER A 264 -13.45 -13.17 16.55
CA SER A 264 -12.87 -13.39 15.22
C SER A 264 -13.37 -14.72 14.65
N PRO A 265 -14.05 -14.71 13.50
CA PRO A 265 -14.58 -15.94 12.87
C PRO A 265 -13.49 -16.95 12.50
N VAL A 266 -12.30 -16.46 12.15
CA VAL A 266 -11.13 -17.27 11.77
C VAL A 266 -9.87 -16.65 12.37
N PRO A 267 -9.56 -16.93 13.65
CA PRO A 267 -8.44 -16.30 14.29
C PRO A 267 -7.09 -16.68 13.64
N ALA A 268 -6.39 -15.70 13.09
CA ALA A 268 -5.05 -15.83 12.53
C ALA A 268 -3.98 -15.56 13.61
N GLY A 269 -2.70 -15.53 13.20
CA GLY A 269 -1.61 -15.14 14.09
C GLY A 269 -1.66 -13.67 14.51
N PRO A 270 -0.99 -13.29 15.61
CA PRO A 270 -0.91 -11.90 16.07
C PRO A 270 -0.10 -11.05 15.09
N LEU A 271 -0.48 -9.78 14.95
CA LEU A 271 0.26 -8.81 14.15
C LEU A 271 1.51 -8.26 14.84
N ALA A 272 1.67 -8.51 16.14
CA ALA A 272 2.79 -7.98 16.94
C ALA A 272 4.18 -8.34 16.37
N ALA A 273 4.30 -9.47 15.67
CA ALA A 273 5.55 -9.87 15.01
C ALA A 273 5.94 -8.96 13.83
N ALA A 274 5.00 -8.16 13.32
CA ALA A 274 5.22 -7.21 12.25
C ALA A 274 5.39 -5.76 12.75
N GLU A 275 5.33 -5.52 14.06
CA GLU A 275 5.60 -4.21 14.65
C GLU A 275 7.06 -3.81 14.38
N GLY A 276 7.26 -2.60 13.84
CA GLY A 276 8.58 -2.08 13.44
C GLY A 276 9.18 -2.73 12.19
N ALA A 277 8.51 -3.70 11.55
CA ALA A 277 9.00 -4.30 10.32
C ALA A 277 8.99 -3.29 9.15
N PRO A 278 9.92 -3.41 8.17
CA PRO A 278 9.90 -2.59 6.97
C PRO A 278 8.56 -2.69 6.23
N VAL A 279 8.06 -1.54 5.74
CA VAL A 279 6.76 -1.44 5.06
C VAL A 279 6.70 -2.37 3.84
N GLU A 280 7.79 -2.43 3.06
CA GLU A 280 7.89 -3.26 1.86
C GLU A 280 7.73 -4.76 2.18
N ARG A 281 8.29 -5.20 3.31
CA ARG A 281 8.13 -6.58 3.78
C ARG A 281 6.68 -6.90 4.10
N ILE A 282 5.97 -5.97 4.73
CA ILE A 282 4.56 -6.16 5.06
C ILE A 282 3.72 -6.12 3.78
N VAL A 283 4.02 -5.22 2.83
CA VAL A 283 3.36 -5.20 1.51
C VAL A 283 3.56 -6.53 0.78
N SER A 284 4.77 -7.09 0.82
CA SER A 284 5.03 -8.42 0.24
C SER A 284 4.14 -9.51 0.85
N VAL A 285 3.94 -9.50 2.17
CA VAL A 285 3.03 -10.42 2.86
C VAL A 285 1.57 -10.17 2.45
N LEU A 286 1.12 -8.91 2.38
CA LEU A 286 -0.25 -8.58 1.97
C LEU A 286 -0.55 -9.03 0.52
N THR A 287 0.46 -9.17 -0.31
CA THR A 287 0.33 -9.56 -1.72
C THR A 287 0.69 -11.02 -2.00
N ASP A 288 1.04 -11.78 -0.97
CA ASP A 288 1.40 -13.21 -1.08
C ASP A 288 0.19 -14.10 -1.41
N GLN A 289 0.43 -15.41 -1.57
CA GLN A 289 -0.62 -16.39 -1.89
C GLN A 289 -1.64 -16.57 -0.76
N THR A 290 -1.29 -16.22 0.48
CA THR A 290 -2.18 -16.32 1.63
C THR A 290 -3.14 -15.16 1.69
N HIS A 291 -2.64 -13.92 1.50
CA HIS A 291 -3.42 -12.69 1.68
C HIS A 291 -4.08 -12.19 0.40
N ARG A 292 -3.41 -12.27 -0.75
CA ARG A 292 -3.92 -11.98 -2.11
C ARG A 292 -4.51 -10.58 -2.32
N TYR A 293 -4.06 -9.58 -1.56
CA TYR A 293 -4.56 -8.21 -1.71
C TYR A 293 -3.96 -7.44 -2.89
N GLY A 294 -2.94 -7.96 -3.59
CA GLY A 294 -2.28 -7.27 -4.69
C GLY A 294 -3.19 -6.93 -5.88
N GLY A 295 -4.24 -7.73 -6.13
CA GLY A 295 -5.26 -7.45 -7.15
C GLY A 295 -6.51 -6.73 -6.63
N VAL A 296 -6.56 -6.43 -5.33
CA VAL A 296 -7.75 -5.94 -4.62
C VAL A 296 -7.55 -4.51 -4.10
N LEU A 297 -6.40 -4.23 -3.50
CA LEU A 297 -6.03 -2.93 -2.96
C LEU A 297 -5.03 -2.22 -3.89
N THR A 298 -5.07 -0.89 -3.90
CA THR A 298 -4.05 -0.09 -4.61
C THR A 298 -2.73 -0.11 -3.86
N GLU A 299 -1.65 0.29 -4.53
CA GLU A 299 -0.33 0.45 -3.90
C GLU A 299 -0.38 1.37 -2.69
N ARG A 300 -1.15 2.48 -2.77
CA ARG A 300 -1.38 3.36 -1.63
C ARG A 300 -2.12 2.67 -0.48
N ASP A 301 -3.17 1.90 -0.78
CA ASP A 301 -3.92 1.19 0.25
C ASP A 301 -3.03 0.16 0.96
N LEU A 302 -2.23 -0.59 0.19
CA LEU A 302 -1.27 -1.56 0.70
C LEU A 302 -0.20 -0.89 1.57
N ALA A 303 0.36 0.24 1.13
CA ALA A 303 1.32 1.01 1.90
C ALA A 303 0.72 1.55 3.20
N ASP A 304 -0.51 2.11 3.18
CA ASP A 304 -1.16 2.62 4.38
C ASP A 304 -1.47 1.50 5.39
N VAL A 305 -1.96 0.34 4.93
CA VAL A 305 -2.16 -0.84 5.80
C VAL A 305 -0.82 -1.30 6.39
N ALA A 306 0.23 -1.36 5.56
CA ALA A 306 1.55 -1.78 6.01
C ALA A 306 2.16 -0.81 7.04
N ILE A 307 2.02 0.51 6.85
CA ILE A 307 2.42 1.52 7.83
C ILE A 307 1.64 1.35 9.14
N PHE A 308 0.33 1.11 9.07
CA PHE A 308 -0.48 0.84 10.26
C PHE A 308 0.00 -0.43 10.97
N VAL A 309 0.23 -1.52 10.26
CA VAL A 309 0.70 -2.78 10.82
C VAL A 309 2.10 -2.64 11.44
N SER A 310 2.98 -1.85 10.83
CA SER A 310 4.33 -1.59 11.35
C SER A 310 4.35 -0.65 12.56
N GLN A 311 3.58 0.44 12.52
CA GLN A 311 3.76 1.58 13.43
C GLN A 311 2.48 2.00 14.15
N GLY A 312 1.33 1.46 13.74
CA GLY A 312 0.02 1.91 14.21
C GLY A 312 -0.67 0.99 15.18
N GLN A 313 -0.09 -0.15 15.50
CA GLN A 313 -0.66 -1.06 16.49
C GLN A 313 -0.60 -0.47 17.88
N PHE A 314 -1.63 -0.73 18.67
CA PHE A 314 -1.66 -0.42 20.09
C PHE A 314 -1.81 -1.72 20.88
N ARG A 315 -0.96 -1.90 21.86
CA ARG A 315 -1.23 -2.88 22.90
C ARG A 315 -2.39 -2.33 23.73
N MET A 316 -3.55 -3.00 23.67
CA MET A 316 -4.78 -2.48 24.28
C MET A 316 -4.98 -2.95 25.75
N ASP A 317 -4.14 -3.86 26.24
CA ASP A 317 -4.16 -4.41 27.60
C ASP A 317 -3.93 -3.38 28.72
N TRP A 318 -3.25 -2.27 28.41
CA TRP A 318 -3.12 -1.16 29.35
C TRP A 318 -4.41 -0.34 29.52
N ALA A 319 -5.29 -0.35 28.54
CA ALA A 319 -6.53 0.41 28.51
C ALA A 319 -7.76 -0.43 28.85
N ILE A 320 -7.75 -1.71 28.45
CA ILE A 320 -8.89 -2.63 28.54
C ILE A 320 -8.48 -3.85 29.34
N ASP A 321 -9.26 -4.16 30.38
CA ASP A 321 -9.12 -5.42 31.12
C ASP A 321 -9.51 -6.59 30.18
N PRO A 322 -8.57 -7.46 29.83
CA PRO A 322 -8.84 -8.55 28.89
C PRO A 322 -9.82 -9.60 29.42
N ALA A 323 -9.96 -9.74 30.74
CA ALA A 323 -10.87 -10.68 31.35
C ALA A 323 -12.30 -10.14 31.47
N ALA A 324 -12.41 -8.84 31.80
CA ALA A 324 -13.71 -8.17 31.93
C ALA A 324 -14.24 -7.64 30.60
N GLY A 325 -13.39 -7.41 29.61
CA GLY A 325 -13.76 -6.73 28.37
C GLY A 325 -14.27 -5.31 28.61
N SER A 326 -13.67 -4.58 29.55
CA SER A 326 -14.08 -3.23 29.95
C SER A 326 -12.88 -2.33 30.15
N PHE A 327 -13.07 -1.01 30.00
CA PHE A 327 -12.00 -0.05 30.18
C PHE A 327 -11.56 0.05 31.64
N HIS A 328 -10.23 0.14 31.83
CA HIS A 328 -9.66 0.46 33.15
C HIS A 328 -10.08 1.88 33.57
N GLY A 329 -10.24 2.06 34.87
CA GLY A 329 -10.62 3.36 35.45
C GLY A 329 -12.11 3.70 35.24
N ALA A 330 -12.50 4.84 35.77
CA ALA A 330 -13.89 5.29 35.79
C ALA A 330 -14.22 6.34 34.71
N GLY A 331 -13.23 6.84 33.99
CA GLY A 331 -13.40 7.97 33.06
C GLY A 331 -13.84 9.27 33.75
N ALA A 332 -13.67 9.33 35.09
CA ALA A 332 -14.08 10.50 35.87
C ALA A 332 -13.32 11.75 35.38
N GLY A 333 -14.05 12.85 35.15
CA GLY A 333 -13.48 14.10 34.62
C GLY A 333 -13.36 14.18 33.11
N TYR A 334 -13.69 13.11 32.34
CA TYR A 334 -13.60 13.12 30.89
C TYR A 334 -14.93 13.43 30.18
N GLY A 335 -15.97 13.76 30.92
CA GLY A 335 -17.25 14.23 30.36
C GLY A 335 -17.10 15.48 29.50
N ASP A 336 -16.34 16.47 29.96
CA ASP A 336 -16.08 17.70 29.21
C ASP A 336 -15.29 17.44 27.93
N HIS A 337 -14.37 16.46 27.91
CA HIS A 337 -13.66 16.04 26.70
C HIS A 337 -14.61 15.39 25.71
N PHE A 338 -15.52 14.52 26.18
CA PHE A 338 -16.56 13.94 25.34
C PHE A 338 -17.48 15.02 24.75
N GLU A 339 -17.96 15.95 25.57
CA GLU A 339 -18.83 17.04 25.12
C GLU A 339 -18.15 17.92 24.06
N THR A 340 -16.86 18.20 24.24
CA THR A 340 -16.10 19.06 23.31
C THR A 340 -15.73 18.36 22.01
N LEU A 341 -15.26 17.12 22.07
CA LEU A 341 -14.65 16.42 20.92
C LEU A 341 -15.63 15.52 20.17
N CYS A 342 -16.64 14.99 20.85
CA CYS A 342 -17.48 13.91 20.34
C CYS A 342 -18.96 14.29 20.21
N ALA A 343 -19.49 15.06 21.19
CA ALA A 343 -20.92 15.32 21.28
C ALA A 343 -21.48 16.17 20.13
N SER A 344 -20.65 16.97 19.46
CA SER A 344 -21.07 17.73 18.26
C SER A 344 -21.66 16.86 17.15
N CYS A 345 -21.15 15.61 17.02
CA CYS A 345 -21.64 14.63 16.04
C CYS A 345 -22.51 13.55 16.71
N HIS A 346 -22.11 13.07 17.87
CA HIS A 346 -22.75 11.94 18.55
C HIS A 346 -23.88 12.33 19.51
N GLY A 347 -24.05 13.63 19.81
CA GLY A 347 -24.95 14.14 20.85
C GLY A 347 -24.43 13.89 22.26
N SER A 348 -24.87 14.68 23.23
CA SER A 348 -24.44 14.58 24.65
C SER A 348 -24.75 13.22 25.29
N THR A 349 -25.76 12.52 24.79
CA THR A 349 -26.14 11.15 25.20
C THR A 349 -25.51 10.06 24.34
N GLY A 350 -24.73 10.39 23.30
CA GLY A 350 -24.16 9.42 22.37
C GLY A 350 -25.17 8.71 21.47
N THR A 351 -26.37 9.29 21.24
CA THR A 351 -27.49 8.65 20.53
C THR A 351 -27.89 9.35 19.24
N ALA A 352 -27.22 10.46 18.87
CA ALA A 352 -27.63 11.31 17.73
C ALA A 352 -27.42 10.62 16.37
N VAL A 353 -26.40 9.79 16.22
CA VAL A 353 -26.14 9.08 14.95
C VAL A 353 -27.09 7.89 14.82
N ARG A 354 -28.14 8.05 14.01
CA ARG A 354 -29.23 7.06 13.91
C ARG A 354 -28.85 5.78 13.17
N THR A 355 -27.80 5.79 12.37
CA THR A 355 -27.31 4.65 11.57
C THR A 355 -26.48 3.65 12.38
N MET A 356 -26.17 3.97 13.64
CA MET A 356 -25.42 3.11 14.54
C MET A 356 -26.15 2.93 15.89
N SER A 357 -25.79 1.91 16.67
CA SER A 357 -26.25 1.75 18.04
C SER A 357 -25.75 2.89 18.92
N PRO A 358 -26.42 3.21 20.07
CA PRO A 358 -25.93 4.18 21.03
C PRO A 358 -24.47 3.92 21.42
N LEU A 359 -23.66 4.97 21.58
CA LEU A 359 -22.23 4.85 21.89
C LEU A 359 -21.95 4.00 23.13
N GLY A 360 -22.73 4.19 24.20
CA GLY A 360 -22.58 3.40 25.42
C GLY A 360 -22.75 1.89 25.17
N ARG A 361 -23.63 1.51 24.27
CA ARG A 361 -23.80 0.11 23.85
C ARG A 361 -22.61 -0.37 23.03
N VAL A 362 -22.21 0.40 22.02
CA VAL A 362 -21.09 0.05 21.12
C VAL A 362 -19.81 -0.21 21.93
N VAL A 363 -19.51 0.66 22.89
CA VAL A 363 -18.30 0.57 23.72
C VAL A 363 -18.35 -0.67 24.63
N ARG A 364 -19.50 -0.96 25.24
CA ARG A 364 -19.67 -2.14 26.11
C ARG A 364 -19.65 -3.47 25.34
N GLU A 365 -20.21 -3.51 24.13
CA GLU A 365 -20.22 -4.71 23.31
C GLU A 365 -18.84 -5.08 22.75
N ASN A 366 -18.02 -4.07 22.39
CA ASN A 366 -16.69 -4.30 21.84
C ASN A 366 -15.73 -3.14 22.13
N PRO A 367 -15.09 -3.11 23.31
CA PRO A 367 -14.20 -2.03 23.70
C PRO A 367 -12.94 -1.93 22.81
N TRP A 368 -12.43 -3.06 22.30
CA TRP A 368 -11.28 -3.09 21.39
C TRP A 368 -11.60 -2.39 20.06
N ARG A 369 -12.75 -2.71 19.48
CA ARG A 369 -13.25 -2.02 18.27
C ARG A 369 -13.44 -0.52 18.55
N ALA A 370 -14.00 -0.16 19.70
CA ALA A 370 -14.23 1.23 20.06
C ALA A 370 -12.91 2.00 20.14
N LEU A 371 -11.90 1.46 20.81
CA LEU A 371 -10.57 2.07 20.91
C LEU A 371 -9.89 2.18 19.54
N HIS A 372 -9.92 1.12 18.75
CA HIS A 372 -9.43 1.14 17.39
C HIS A 372 -10.08 2.27 16.57
N SER A 373 -11.41 2.40 16.63
CA SER A 373 -12.17 3.38 15.86
C SER A 373 -11.92 4.82 16.33
N VAL A 374 -11.80 5.07 17.61
CA VAL A 374 -11.48 6.42 18.11
C VAL A 374 -10.09 6.84 17.68
N LEU A 375 -9.11 5.93 17.75
CA LEU A 375 -7.74 6.24 17.34
C LEU A 375 -7.60 6.46 15.82
N ASN A 376 -8.33 5.72 14.99
CA ASN A 376 -8.13 5.73 13.55
C ASN A 376 -9.24 6.46 12.76
N GLY A 377 -10.38 6.71 13.36
CA GLY A 377 -11.61 7.07 12.68
C GLY A 377 -12.40 5.84 12.21
N HIS A 378 -13.58 6.05 11.67
CA HIS A 378 -14.42 5.03 11.06
C HIS A 378 -14.20 4.93 9.56
N ALA A 379 -14.09 3.71 9.05
CA ALA A 379 -13.96 3.43 7.62
C ALA A 379 -15.16 3.98 6.83
N GLY A 380 -14.87 4.79 5.80
CA GLY A 380 -15.88 5.41 4.93
C GLY A 380 -16.72 6.51 5.59
N GLU A 381 -16.32 7.00 6.75
CA GLU A 381 -17.05 8.04 7.51
C GLU A 381 -16.14 9.23 7.84
N SER A 382 -16.74 10.35 8.19
CA SER A 382 -16.04 11.61 8.52
C SER A 382 -15.51 11.70 9.96
N MET A 383 -15.53 10.61 10.73
CA MET A 383 -15.04 10.62 12.11
C MET A 383 -13.52 10.90 12.15
N PRO A 384 -13.06 11.97 12.80
CA PRO A 384 -11.64 12.30 12.86
C PRO A 384 -10.87 11.31 13.74
N PRO A 385 -9.63 10.94 13.36
CA PRO A 385 -8.77 10.11 14.19
C PRO A 385 -8.21 10.88 15.39
N MET A 386 -8.16 10.26 16.56
CA MET A 386 -7.60 10.87 17.77
C MET A 386 -6.12 10.54 18.02
N ARG A 387 -5.38 10.01 17.04
CA ARG A 387 -3.95 9.66 17.16
C ARG A 387 -3.03 10.83 17.51
N VAL A 388 -3.47 12.06 17.28
CA VAL A 388 -2.72 13.28 17.63
C VAL A 388 -2.72 13.55 19.14
N PHE A 389 -3.62 12.94 19.88
CA PHE A 389 -3.71 13.05 21.34
C PHE A 389 -3.05 11.85 22.03
N PRO A 390 -2.66 11.99 23.29
CA PRO A 390 -2.18 10.84 24.08
C PRO A 390 -3.22 9.70 24.08
N PRO A 391 -2.81 8.44 23.85
CA PRO A 391 -3.75 7.31 23.75
C PRO A 391 -4.58 7.08 25.03
N ASP A 392 -4.03 7.42 26.20
CA ASP A 392 -4.71 7.36 27.49
C ASP A 392 -5.92 8.30 27.56
N MET A 393 -5.88 9.43 26.88
CA MET A 393 -7.05 10.33 26.76
C MET A 393 -8.20 9.64 25.98
N ALA A 394 -7.90 8.97 24.87
CA ALA A 394 -8.90 8.21 24.12
C ALA A 394 -9.53 7.10 24.98
N ALA A 395 -8.69 6.35 25.71
CA ALA A 395 -9.15 5.31 26.63
C ALA A 395 -10.02 5.86 27.77
N ALA A 396 -9.64 6.99 28.34
CA ALA A 396 -10.40 7.60 29.45
C ALA A 396 -11.75 8.18 28.97
N ILE A 397 -11.82 8.75 27.75
CA ILE A 397 -13.10 9.16 27.14
C ILE A 397 -14.00 7.94 26.91
N LEU A 398 -13.43 6.81 26.42
CA LEU A 398 -14.19 5.58 26.22
C LEU A 398 -14.64 4.96 27.54
N ALA A 399 -13.83 5.01 28.58
CA ALA A 399 -14.24 4.62 29.94
C ALA A 399 -15.41 5.48 30.46
N TYR A 400 -15.40 6.79 30.21
CA TYR A 400 -16.54 7.66 30.51
C TYR A 400 -17.78 7.23 29.74
N ILE A 401 -17.69 7.01 28.42
CA ILE A 401 -18.80 6.56 27.59
C ILE A 401 -19.37 5.22 28.10
N GLU A 402 -18.50 4.28 28.39
CA GLU A 402 -18.87 2.96 28.91
C GLU A 402 -19.67 3.03 30.22
N LYS A 403 -19.22 3.88 31.15
CA LYS A 403 -19.79 3.96 32.51
C LYS A 403 -21.02 4.85 32.61
N THR A 404 -21.13 5.87 31.75
CA THR A 404 -22.11 6.95 31.89
C THR A 404 -23.18 7.04 30.81
N LEU A 405 -22.83 6.72 29.54
CA LEU A 405 -23.79 6.90 28.46
C LEU A 405 -24.76 5.72 28.34
N PRO A 406 -26.01 5.96 27.88
CA PRO A 406 -27.04 4.94 27.78
C PRO A 406 -26.69 3.87 26.72
N SER A 407 -27.21 2.66 26.92
CA SER A 407 -27.15 1.55 25.93
C SER A 407 -28.34 1.56 24.98
N GLU A 408 -29.39 2.30 25.31
CA GLU A 408 -30.65 2.37 24.56
C GLU A 408 -30.95 3.84 24.23
N ARG A 409 -31.81 4.06 23.24
CA ARG A 409 -32.25 5.40 22.81
C ARG A 409 -33.46 5.86 23.57
#